data_85f49ed0c6fdc3787dd604096610a7ad
#
_entry.id   85f49ed0c6fdc3787dd604096610a7ad
#
_cell.length_a   1.000
_cell.length_b   1.000
_cell.length_c   1.000
_cell.angle_alpha   90.00
_cell.angle_beta   90.00
_cell.angle_gamma   90.00
#
_symmetry.space_group_name_H-M   'P 1'
#
loop_
_entity.id
_entity.type
_entity.pdbx_description
1 polymer ?
#
loop_
_entity_poly.entity_id
_entity_poly.type
_entity_poly.pdbx_seq_one_letter_code
_entity_poly.pdbx_strand_id
1 'polypeptide(L)'
;MSETVIALHAVKKSYQDTPVLDIASLALIPGIYWLQGENGAGKTTCMKVMAGLIPFKGEIVLNGNVSSRQHPVQFRRLINYAEAEPLYPSFLTGRDLLELYLNTKGGDREQIRAISEKLGIDVFVNNPVSSYSSGMLKKLSLLLAFTGNPVLILLDEPLITIDVQALRVLYDLIRSYSAKGVTFCITSHQPIDPAELTLTGTLKVAHKNITLN
;
A
#
# COMPACT_ATOMS: atom_id res chain seq x y z
N MET A 1 -2.10 -21.51 14.69
CA MET A 1 -2.31 -21.24 13.25
C MET A 1 -2.26 -19.74 13.09
N SER A 2 -1.42 -19.19 12.20
CA SER A 2 -1.37 -17.75 11.94
C SER A 2 -2.70 -17.32 11.34
N GLU A 3 -3.33 -16.32 11.95
CA GLU A 3 -4.64 -15.82 11.54
C GLU A 3 -4.52 -15.10 10.18
N THR A 4 -5.48 -15.35 9.28
CA THR A 4 -5.51 -14.71 7.96
C THR A 4 -5.73 -13.21 8.10
N VAL A 5 -4.83 -12.40 7.53
CA VAL A 5 -4.95 -10.94 7.52
C VAL A 5 -5.90 -10.46 6.42
N ILE A 6 -5.76 -11.01 5.22
CA ILE A 6 -6.63 -10.66 4.09
C ILE A 6 -7.03 -11.93 3.32
N ALA A 7 -8.30 -12.07 3.03
CA ALA A 7 -8.85 -13.12 2.17
C ALA A 7 -9.67 -12.51 1.03
N LEU A 8 -9.39 -12.97 -0.19
CA LEU A 8 -10.12 -12.62 -1.42
C LEU A 8 -11.00 -13.80 -1.80
N HIS A 9 -12.27 -13.55 -2.11
CA HIS A 9 -13.26 -14.56 -2.49
C HIS A 9 -13.94 -14.17 -3.81
N ALA A 10 -13.74 -14.98 -4.85
CA ALA A 10 -14.32 -14.80 -6.19
C ALA A 10 -14.16 -13.36 -6.72
N VAL A 11 -12.96 -12.77 -6.53
CA VAL A 11 -12.69 -11.38 -6.89
C VAL A 11 -12.46 -11.27 -8.39
N LYS A 12 -13.33 -10.48 -9.06
CA LYS A 12 -13.25 -10.21 -10.49
C LYS A 12 -13.23 -8.72 -10.76
N LYS A 13 -12.35 -8.30 -11.68
CA LYS A 13 -12.25 -6.92 -12.15
C LYS A 13 -12.14 -6.89 -13.67
N SER A 14 -13.01 -6.09 -14.29
CA SER A 14 -12.91 -5.75 -15.72
C SER A 14 -12.89 -4.24 -15.89
N TYR A 15 -12.28 -3.77 -16.96
CA TYR A 15 -12.43 -2.42 -17.50
C TYR A 15 -13.20 -2.54 -18.80
N GLN A 16 -14.38 -1.94 -18.85
CA GLN A 16 -15.36 -2.20 -19.91
C GLN A 16 -15.59 -3.72 -20.01
N ASP A 17 -15.37 -4.33 -21.17
CA ASP A 17 -15.53 -5.77 -21.39
C ASP A 17 -14.21 -6.56 -21.27
N THR A 18 -13.09 -5.89 -20.92
CA THR A 18 -11.79 -6.55 -20.80
C THR A 18 -11.55 -7.01 -19.37
N PRO A 19 -11.56 -8.32 -19.07
CA PRO A 19 -11.26 -8.84 -17.75
C PRO A 19 -9.76 -8.73 -17.45
N VAL A 20 -9.44 -8.16 -16.27
CA VAL A 20 -8.07 -7.94 -15.78
C VAL A 20 -7.74 -8.86 -14.61
N LEU A 21 -8.71 -9.13 -13.71
CA LEU A 21 -8.54 -10.05 -12.59
C LEU A 21 -9.70 -11.03 -12.54
N ASP A 22 -9.39 -12.30 -12.27
CA ASP A 22 -10.33 -13.38 -11.95
C ASP A 22 -9.70 -14.32 -10.92
N ILE A 23 -9.82 -13.94 -9.64
CA ILE A 23 -9.17 -14.60 -8.51
C ILE A 23 -10.24 -15.40 -7.78
N ALA A 24 -10.18 -16.73 -7.87
CA ALA A 24 -11.14 -17.60 -7.19
C ALA A 24 -11.02 -17.47 -5.67
N SER A 25 -9.80 -17.60 -5.15
CA SER A 25 -9.47 -17.41 -3.73
C SER A 25 -8.00 -17.06 -3.55
N LEU A 26 -7.71 -16.23 -2.56
CA LEU A 26 -6.36 -15.95 -2.06
C LEU A 26 -6.48 -15.61 -0.58
N ALA A 27 -5.62 -16.19 0.25
CA ALA A 27 -5.52 -15.84 1.67
C ALA A 27 -4.07 -15.58 2.04
N LEU A 28 -3.82 -14.46 2.72
CA LEU A 28 -2.50 -14.07 3.20
C LEU A 28 -2.50 -14.01 4.72
N ILE A 29 -1.47 -14.59 5.32
CA ILE A 29 -1.14 -14.47 6.75
C ILE A 29 -0.27 -13.22 6.97
N PRO A 30 0.00 -12.80 8.22
CA PRO A 30 0.91 -11.70 8.50
C PRO A 30 2.28 -11.90 7.84
N GLY A 31 2.80 -10.86 7.18
CA GLY A 31 4.11 -10.93 6.55
C GLY A 31 4.36 -9.89 5.45
N ILE A 32 5.48 -10.07 4.76
CA ILE A 32 5.91 -9.20 3.66
C ILE A 32 5.84 -10.00 2.36
N TYR A 33 5.03 -9.54 1.42
CA TYR A 33 4.80 -10.19 0.14
C TYR A 33 5.29 -9.33 -1.02
N TRP A 34 6.01 -9.95 -1.94
CA TRP A 34 6.41 -9.32 -3.20
C TRP A 34 5.43 -9.70 -4.32
N LEU A 35 4.72 -8.70 -4.86
CA LEU A 35 3.77 -8.88 -5.95
C LEU A 35 4.48 -8.70 -7.29
N GLN A 36 4.69 -9.79 -8.01
CA GLN A 36 5.35 -9.87 -9.31
C GLN A 36 4.37 -10.05 -10.46
N GLY A 37 4.81 -9.74 -11.66
CA GLY A 37 4.08 -9.96 -12.91
C GLY A 37 4.62 -9.06 -14.01
N GLU A 38 4.35 -9.39 -15.25
CA GLU A 38 4.72 -8.59 -16.42
C GLU A 38 4.06 -7.20 -16.39
N ASN A 39 4.58 -6.28 -17.21
CA ASN A 39 3.93 -4.99 -17.42
C ASN A 39 2.53 -5.22 -18.03
N GLY A 40 1.53 -4.56 -17.49
CA GLY A 40 0.14 -4.78 -17.90
C GLY A 40 -0.54 -6.03 -17.33
N ALA A 41 0.14 -6.88 -16.55
CA ALA A 41 -0.47 -8.08 -15.93
C ALA A 41 -1.58 -7.78 -14.92
N GLY A 42 -1.73 -6.52 -14.46
CA GLY A 42 -2.77 -6.13 -13.53
C GLY A 42 -2.30 -5.92 -12.08
N LYS A 43 -0.99 -5.78 -11.80
CA LYS A 43 -0.44 -5.56 -10.45
C LYS A 43 -1.08 -4.36 -9.74
N THR A 44 -1.03 -3.18 -10.35
CA THR A 44 -1.65 -1.95 -9.81
C THR A 44 -3.17 -2.09 -9.64
N THR A 45 -3.85 -2.74 -10.61
CA THR A 45 -5.29 -3.03 -10.51
C THR A 45 -5.57 -3.95 -9.31
N CYS A 46 -4.75 -4.97 -9.10
CA CYS A 46 -4.86 -5.86 -7.95
C CYS A 46 -4.72 -5.08 -6.63
N MET A 47 -3.69 -4.27 -6.50
CA MET A 47 -3.50 -3.44 -5.30
C MET A 47 -4.66 -2.47 -5.06
N LYS A 48 -5.16 -1.79 -6.10
CA LYS A 48 -6.32 -0.89 -5.97
C LYS A 48 -7.61 -1.65 -5.59
N VAL A 49 -7.78 -2.87 -6.08
CA VAL A 49 -8.88 -3.77 -5.67
C VAL A 49 -8.72 -4.19 -4.21
N MET A 50 -7.52 -4.64 -3.80
CA MET A 50 -7.23 -5.01 -2.41
C MET A 50 -7.42 -3.83 -1.45
N ALA A 51 -7.09 -2.61 -1.88
CA ALA A 51 -7.32 -1.39 -1.10
C ALA A 51 -8.80 -0.94 -1.05
N GLY A 52 -9.68 -1.54 -1.85
CA GLY A 52 -11.08 -1.13 -1.96
C GLY A 52 -11.26 0.26 -2.61
N LEU A 53 -10.31 0.66 -3.47
CA LEU A 53 -10.29 1.97 -4.14
C LEU A 53 -11.04 1.97 -5.47
N ILE A 54 -11.18 0.81 -6.10
CA ILE A 54 -11.90 0.66 -7.38
C ILE A 54 -12.96 -0.43 -7.27
N PRO A 55 -14.09 -0.32 -8.01
CA PRO A 55 -15.15 -1.32 -7.97
C PRO A 55 -14.68 -2.68 -8.50
N PHE A 56 -15.14 -3.74 -7.86
CA PHE A 56 -14.91 -5.13 -8.25
C PHE A 56 -16.11 -6.01 -7.87
N LYS A 57 -16.19 -7.22 -8.45
CA LYS A 57 -17.12 -8.28 -8.02
C LYS A 57 -16.40 -9.21 -7.04
N GLY A 58 -17.16 -9.91 -6.19
CA GLY A 58 -16.61 -10.77 -5.15
C GLY A 58 -16.52 -10.06 -3.81
N GLU A 59 -15.71 -10.56 -2.90
CA GLU A 59 -15.56 -10.03 -1.55
C GLU A 59 -14.12 -10.10 -1.11
N ILE A 60 -13.71 -9.13 -0.30
CA ILE A 60 -12.42 -9.12 0.41
C ILE A 60 -12.72 -8.94 1.89
N VAL A 61 -12.09 -9.78 2.72
CA VAL A 61 -12.28 -9.78 4.17
C VAL A 61 -10.93 -9.57 4.84
N LEU A 62 -10.87 -8.64 5.80
CA LEU A 62 -9.71 -8.41 6.66
C LEU A 62 -9.94 -9.03 8.04
N ASN A 63 -8.90 -9.65 8.60
CA ASN A 63 -8.90 -10.24 9.95
C ASN A 63 -10.13 -11.12 10.21
N GLY A 64 -10.63 -11.82 9.17
CA GLY A 64 -11.76 -12.71 9.24
C GLY A 64 -13.13 -12.07 9.45
N ASN A 65 -13.24 -10.77 9.71
CA ASN A 65 -14.51 -10.13 10.10
C ASN A 65 -14.80 -8.77 9.47
N VAL A 66 -13.85 -8.09 8.85
CA VAL A 66 -14.09 -6.78 8.22
C VAL A 66 -14.25 -6.95 6.71
N SER A 67 -15.48 -7.05 6.26
CA SER A 67 -15.86 -7.21 4.85
C SER A 67 -15.77 -5.90 4.09
N SER A 68 -15.18 -5.93 2.90
CA SER A 68 -15.12 -4.80 1.96
C SER A 68 -16.51 -4.33 1.51
N ARG A 69 -17.53 -5.21 1.56
CA ARG A 69 -18.91 -4.93 1.16
C ARG A 69 -19.78 -4.45 2.33
N GLN A 70 -19.67 -5.12 3.48
CA GLN A 70 -20.51 -4.84 4.66
C GLN A 70 -19.94 -3.67 5.50
N HIS A 71 -18.62 -3.53 5.55
CA HIS A 71 -17.93 -2.53 6.37
C HIS A 71 -16.96 -1.67 5.54
N PRO A 72 -17.39 -1.03 4.43
CA PRO A 72 -16.47 -0.42 3.46
C PRO A 72 -15.63 0.72 4.04
N VAL A 73 -16.14 1.45 5.02
CA VAL A 73 -15.40 2.54 5.69
C VAL A 73 -14.32 1.97 6.61
N GLN A 74 -14.69 1.00 7.45
CA GLN A 74 -13.76 0.33 8.36
C GLN A 74 -12.69 -0.42 7.58
N PHE A 75 -13.08 -1.12 6.49
CA PHE A 75 -12.18 -1.83 5.60
C PHE A 75 -11.08 -0.90 5.07
N ARG A 76 -11.47 0.23 4.45
CA ARG A 76 -10.50 1.21 3.92
C ARG A 76 -9.70 1.91 5.00
N ARG A 77 -10.20 1.99 6.23
CA ARG A 77 -9.45 2.56 7.37
C ARG A 77 -8.27 1.67 7.79
N LEU A 78 -8.39 0.36 7.60
CA LEU A 78 -7.38 -0.64 7.97
C LEU A 78 -6.36 -0.95 6.87
N ILE A 79 -6.54 -0.40 5.66
CA ILE A 79 -5.59 -0.59 4.55
C ILE A 79 -5.04 0.76 4.12
N ASN A 80 -3.73 0.85 3.96
CA ASN A 80 -3.08 2.00 3.32
C ASN A 80 -2.49 1.60 1.98
N TYR A 81 -2.45 2.57 1.06
CA TYR A 81 -1.93 2.36 -0.27
C TYR A 81 -1.08 3.56 -0.71
N ALA A 82 0.17 3.29 -1.09
CA ALA A 82 1.05 4.25 -1.76
C ALA A 82 1.10 3.93 -3.24
N GLU A 83 0.65 4.87 -4.07
CA GLU A 83 0.65 4.72 -5.53
C GLU A 83 2.07 4.82 -6.11
N ALA A 84 2.27 4.16 -7.27
CA ALA A 84 3.51 4.29 -8.03
C ALA A 84 3.77 5.75 -8.43
N GLU A 85 2.74 6.42 -8.96
CA GLU A 85 2.73 7.82 -9.35
C GLU A 85 1.59 8.54 -8.60
N PRO A 86 1.84 9.01 -7.37
CA PRO A 86 0.79 9.63 -6.57
C PRO A 86 0.34 10.98 -7.14
N LEU A 87 -0.97 11.17 -7.22
CA LEU A 87 -1.60 12.41 -7.65
C LEU A 87 -2.45 12.97 -6.51
N TYR A 88 -2.18 14.22 -6.16
CA TYR A 88 -2.93 14.95 -5.15
C TYR A 88 -3.47 16.27 -5.72
N PRO A 89 -4.57 16.81 -5.16
CA PRO A 89 -5.06 18.13 -5.56
C PRO A 89 -3.97 19.20 -5.39
N SER A 90 -3.67 19.91 -6.47
CA SER A 90 -2.52 20.82 -6.57
C SER A 90 -2.54 21.99 -5.59
N PHE A 91 -3.73 22.36 -5.10
CA PHE A 91 -3.96 23.47 -4.15
C PHE A 91 -3.76 23.08 -2.68
N LEU A 92 -3.71 21.76 -2.36
CA LEU A 92 -3.44 21.30 -1.00
C LEU A 92 -1.94 21.32 -0.71
N THR A 93 -1.61 21.49 0.57
CA THR A 93 -0.26 21.29 1.09
C THR A 93 -0.07 19.84 1.55
N GLY A 94 1.18 19.42 1.70
CA GLY A 94 1.48 18.12 2.32
C GLY A 94 0.91 18.02 3.74
N ARG A 95 0.89 19.14 4.47
CA ARG A 95 0.28 19.23 5.82
C ARG A 95 -1.23 18.97 5.77
N ASP A 96 -1.95 19.57 4.84
CA ASP A 96 -3.40 19.36 4.69
C ASP A 96 -3.73 17.89 4.44
N LEU A 97 -2.96 17.24 3.58
CA LEU A 97 -3.10 15.80 3.30
C LEU A 97 -2.79 14.96 4.53
N LEU A 98 -1.73 15.29 5.26
CA LEU A 98 -1.36 14.58 6.49
C LEU A 98 -2.45 14.72 7.57
N GLU A 99 -2.98 15.90 7.78
CA GLU A 99 -4.10 16.14 8.72
C GLU A 99 -5.36 15.37 8.29
N LEU A 100 -5.67 15.34 6.99
CA LEU A 100 -6.78 14.54 6.46
C LEU A 100 -6.60 13.05 6.78
N TYR A 101 -5.38 12.51 6.58
CA TYR A 101 -5.10 11.11 6.89
C TYR A 101 -5.15 10.83 8.39
N LEU A 102 -4.57 11.67 9.22
CA LEU A 102 -4.64 11.54 10.69
C LEU A 102 -6.08 11.58 11.20
N ASN A 103 -6.91 12.47 10.67
CA ASN A 103 -8.31 12.56 11.05
C ASN A 103 -9.16 11.37 10.58
N THR A 104 -8.83 10.78 9.44
CA THR A 104 -9.59 9.66 8.86
C THR A 104 -9.09 8.28 9.30
N LYS A 105 -7.77 8.12 9.42
CA LYS A 105 -7.09 6.85 9.75
C LYS A 105 -6.71 6.76 11.24
N GLY A 106 -6.61 7.89 11.93
CA GLY A 106 -6.04 7.97 13.26
C GLY A 106 -4.52 7.91 13.24
N GLY A 107 -3.93 7.52 14.35
CA GLY A 107 -2.49 7.35 14.50
C GLY A 107 -1.84 8.34 15.46
N ASP A 108 -0.59 8.06 15.79
CA ASP A 108 0.21 8.88 16.68
C ASP A 108 0.89 10.01 15.90
N ARG A 109 0.58 11.26 16.26
CA ARG A 109 1.13 12.46 15.62
C ARG A 109 2.64 12.58 15.80
N GLU A 110 3.17 12.19 16.95
CA GLU A 110 4.61 12.26 17.22
C GLU A 110 5.36 11.23 16.37
N GLN A 111 4.82 10.01 16.27
CA GLN A 111 5.39 8.98 15.41
C GLN A 111 5.42 9.44 13.94
N ILE A 112 4.35 10.02 13.44
CA ILE A 112 4.26 10.50 12.05
C ILE A 112 5.21 11.68 11.81
N ARG A 113 5.34 12.58 12.79
CA ARG A 113 6.32 13.66 12.73
C ARG A 113 7.75 13.13 12.64
N ALA A 114 8.12 12.14 13.46
CA ALA A 114 9.43 11.51 13.40
C ALA A 114 9.71 10.82 12.04
N ILE A 115 8.69 10.21 11.42
CA ILE A 115 8.81 9.65 10.07
C ILE A 115 8.99 10.77 9.03
N SER A 116 8.24 11.86 9.14
CA SER A 116 8.35 13.04 8.27
C SER A 116 9.77 13.62 8.29
N GLU A 117 10.34 13.79 9.48
CA GLU A 117 11.71 14.29 9.67
C GLU A 117 12.74 13.33 9.03
N LYS A 118 12.63 12.02 9.28
CA LYS A 118 13.52 11.02 8.67
C LYS A 118 13.48 10.99 7.14
N LEU A 119 12.31 11.23 6.55
CA LEU A 119 12.12 11.32 5.09
C LEU A 119 12.48 12.71 4.52
N GLY A 120 12.76 13.70 5.39
CA GLY A 120 13.05 15.07 5.00
C GLY A 120 11.85 15.80 4.41
N ILE A 121 10.64 15.45 4.85
CA ILE A 121 9.37 16.05 4.36
C ILE A 121 9.06 17.35 5.11
N ASP A 122 9.51 17.48 6.35
CA ASP A 122 9.31 18.63 7.24
C ASP A 122 9.71 19.96 6.59
N VAL A 123 10.74 19.95 5.73
CA VAL A 123 11.24 21.17 5.05
C VAL A 123 10.29 21.70 3.97
N PHE A 124 9.41 20.86 3.42
CA PHE A 124 8.50 21.26 2.34
C PHE A 124 7.02 20.96 2.61
N VAL A 125 6.67 20.32 3.71
CA VAL A 125 5.31 19.86 4.02
C VAL A 125 4.25 20.98 4.00
N ASN A 126 4.66 22.23 4.23
CA ASN A 126 3.79 23.41 4.21
C ASN A 126 3.62 24.03 2.81
N ASN A 127 4.38 23.58 1.83
CA ASN A 127 4.28 24.09 0.46
C ASN A 127 3.10 23.43 -0.28
N PRO A 128 2.47 24.10 -1.26
CA PRO A 128 1.49 23.48 -2.12
C PRO A 128 2.07 22.27 -2.87
N VAL A 129 1.28 21.21 -2.99
CA VAL A 129 1.68 19.97 -3.68
C VAL A 129 2.06 20.23 -5.15
N SER A 130 1.51 21.28 -5.77
CA SER A 130 1.90 21.71 -7.13
C SER A 130 3.39 22.07 -7.28
N SER A 131 4.08 22.37 -6.19
CA SER A 131 5.52 22.66 -6.19
C SER A 131 6.41 21.45 -5.95
N TYR A 132 5.83 20.27 -5.75
CA TYR A 132 6.60 19.07 -5.39
C TYR A 132 7.19 18.41 -6.63
N SER A 133 8.44 17.98 -6.51
CA SER A 133 9.04 17.05 -7.47
C SER A 133 8.41 15.64 -7.32
N SER A 134 8.62 14.78 -8.32
CA SER A 134 8.16 13.38 -8.25
C SER A 134 8.67 12.64 -7.01
N GLY A 135 9.94 12.87 -6.63
CA GLY A 135 10.52 12.32 -5.40
C GLY A 135 9.86 12.86 -4.12
N MET A 136 9.54 14.17 -4.06
CA MET A 136 8.81 14.76 -2.94
C MET A 136 7.39 14.20 -2.83
N LEU A 137 6.68 14.04 -3.96
CA LEU A 137 5.36 13.41 -4.01
C LEU A 137 5.43 11.95 -3.52
N LYS A 138 6.45 11.21 -3.94
CA LYS A 138 6.65 9.82 -3.52
C LYS A 138 6.92 9.72 -2.01
N LYS A 139 7.80 10.55 -1.46
CA LYS A 139 8.06 10.63 -0.02
C LYS A 139 6.78 10.93 0.77
N LEU A 140 5.98 11.91 0.32
CA LEU A 140 4.70 12.22 0.94
C LEU A 140 3.74 11.02 0.88
N SER A 141 3.60 10.36 -0.27
CA SER A 141 2.77 9.16 -0.43
C SER A 141 3.18 8.04 0.53
N LEU A 142 4.49 7.83 0.69
CA LEU A 142 5.02 6.88 1.66
C LEU A 142 4.65 7.29 3.10
N LEU A 143 4.86 8.54 3.50
CA LEU A 143 4.47 9.02 4.83
C LEU A 143 2.99 8.75 5.11
N LEU A 144 2.11 9.07 4.15
CA LEU A 144 0.67 8.83 4.26
C LEU A 144 0.34 7.32 4.36
N ALA A 145 1.09 6.45 3.68
CA ALA A 145 0.91 5.01 3.78
C ALA A 145 1.26 4.44 5.17
N PHE A 146 2.15 5.09 5.92
CA PHE A 146 2.49 4.70 7.30
C PHE A 146 1.65 5.43 8.36
N THR A 147 0.65 6.23 7.95
CA THR A 147 -0.23 6.96 8.89
C THR A 147 -1.38 6.06 9.36
N GLY A 148 -1.76 6.19 10.63
CA GLY A 148 -2.85 5.43 11.24
C GLY A 148 -2.40 4.08 11.80
N ASN A 149 -3.37 3.18 11.93
CA ASN A 149 -3.16 1.82 12.43
C ASN A 149 -3.55 0.77 11.37
N PRO A 150 -2.88 0.73 10.22
CA PRO A 150 -3.21 -0.22 9.17
C PRO A 150 -2.84 -1.64 9.59
N VAL A 151 -3.62 -2.62 9.13
CA VAL A 151 -3.27 -4.05 9.19
C VAL A 151 -2.58 -4.50 7.91
N LEU A 152 -2.79 -3.77 6.82
CA LEU A 152 -2.19 -4.03 5.51
C LEU A 152 -1.72 -2.71 4.88
N ILE A 153 -0.47 -2.69 4.45
CA ILE A 153 0.09 -1.58 3.65
C ILE A 153 0.46 -2.12 2.27
N LEU A 154 -0.07 -1.46 1.25
CA LEU A 154 0.17 -1.77 -0.16
C LEU A 154 1.10 -0.70 -0.73
N LEU A 155 2.26 -1.12 -1.26
CA LEU A 155 3.28 -0.22 -1.79
C LEU A 155 3.50 -0.52 -3.28
N ASP A 156 3.01 0.38 -4.14
CA ASP A 156 3.16 0.24 -5.60
C ASP A 156 4.41 0.96 -6.07
N GLU A 157 5.40 0.19 -6.54
CA GLU A 157 6.71 0.66 -6.98
C GLU A 157 7.38 1.66 -5.99
N PRO A 158 7.51 1.31 -4.70
CA PRO A 158 7.97 2.27 -3.70
C PRO A 158 9.47 2.60 -3.79
N LEU A 159 10.24 1.78 -4.52
CA LEU A 159 11.71 1.87 -4.57
C LEU A 159 12.20 2.83 -5.66
N ILE A 160 11.34 3.26 -6.57
CA ILE A 160 11.69 4.19 -7.65
C ILE A 160 11.46 5.65 -7.22
N THR A 161 12.22 6.57 -7.82
CA THR A 161 12.11 8.03 -7.65
C THR A 161 12.43 8.58 -6.25
N ILE A 162 12.87 7.75 -5.31
CA ILE A 162 13.35 8.18 -3.98
C ILE A 162 14.87 8.10 -3.90
N ASP A 163 15.46 8.96 -3.09
CA ASP A 163 16.90 8.94 -2.83
C ASP A 163 17.32 7.78 -1.90
N VAL A 164 18.63 7.52 -1.86
CA VAL A 164 19.20 6.41 -1.06
C VAL A 164 18.87 6.53 0.42
N GLN A 165 18.81 7.76 0.98
CA GLN A 165 18.47 7.96 2.38
C GLN A 165 16.99 7.59 2.65
N ALA A 166 16.08 8.07 1.83
CA ALA A 166 14.67 7.73 1.93
C ALA A 166 14.41 6.24 1.72
N LEU A 167 15.19 5.57 0.85
CA LEU A 167 15.12 4.12 0.64
C LEU A 167 15.49 3.35 1.93
N ARG A 168 16.56 3.74 2.62
CA ARG A 168 16.95 3.13 3.90
C ARG A 168 15.84 3.32 4.95
N VAL A 169 15.32 4.54 5.06
CA VAL A 169 14.20 4.85 5.98
C VAL A 169 12.99 3.98 5.66
N LEU A 170 12.67 3.78 4.38
CA LEU A 170 11.56 2.93 3.95
C LEU A 170 11.75 1.47 4.41
N TYR A 171 12.92 0.89 4.21
CA TYR A 171 13.21 -0.48 4.67
C TYR A 171 13.10 -0.60 6.21
N ASP A 172 13.62 0.38 6.95
CA ASP A 172 13.49 0.41 8.42
C ASP A 172 12.02 0.48 8.86
N LEU A 173 11.21 1.30 8.19
CA LEU A 173 9.78 1.40 8.45
C LEU A 173 9.06 0.08 8.16
N ILE A 174 9.31 -0.56 7.03
CA ILE A 174 8.71 -1.85 6.68
C ILE A 174 9.06 -2.88 7.75
N ARG A 175 10.32 -3.01 8.14
CA ARG A 175 10.77 -3.92 9.20
C ARG A 175 10.08 -3.63 10.54
N SER A 176 10.06 -2.37 10.95
CA SER A 176 9.47 -1.95 12.23
C SER A 176 7.96 -2.20 12.29
N TYR A 177 7.23 -1.92 11.21
CA TYR A 177 5.78 -2.15 11.18
C TYR A 177 5.45 -3.64 11.01
N SER A 178 6.22 -4.38 10.23
CA SER A 178 6.06 -5.84 10.12
C SER A 178 6.28 -6.55 11.46
N ALA A 179 7.28 -6.12 12.24
CA ALA A 179 7.51 -6.62 13.60
C ALA A 179 6.33 -6.34 14.57
N LYS A 180 5.49 -5.34 14.25
CA LYS A 180 4.24 -5.02 14.98
C LYS A 180 3.01 -5.77 14.41
N GLY A 181 3.21 -6.68 13.44
CA GLY A 181 2.14 -7.47 12.83
C GLY A 181 1.47 -6.84 11.60
N VAL A 182 1.96 -5.69 11.11
CA VAL A 182 1.45 -5.10 9.87
C VAL A 182 1.93 -5.91 8.67
N THR A 183 1.01 -6.25 7.78
CA THR A 183 1.31 -6.98 6.55
C THR A 183 1.62 -6.01 5.42
N PHE A 184 2.57 -6.40 4.57
CA PHE A 184 2.95 -5.62 3.38
C PHE A 184 2.73 -6.42 2.10
N CYS A 185 2.24 -5.74 1.07
CA CYS A 185 2.30 -6.22 -0.32
C CYS A 185 3.01 -5.15 -1.15
N ILE A 186 4.11 -5.51 -1.78
CA ILE A 186 5.03 -4.57 -2.45
C ILE A 186 5.18 -4.99 -3.90
N THR A 187 4.96 -4.07 -4.86
CA THR A 187 5.42 -4.27 -6.24
C THR A 187 6.82 -3.69 -6.41
N SER A 188 7.62 -4.31 -7.24
CA SER A 188 8.89 -3.74 -7.69
C SER A 188 9.33 -4.39 -8.99
N HIS A 189 9.86 -3.58 -9.92
CA HIS A 189 10.52 -4.06 -11.12
C HIS A 189 11.92 -4.63 -10.82
N GLN A 190 12.54 -4.17 -9.75
CA GLN A 190 13.82 -4.69 -9.27
C GLN A 190 13.59 -5.74 -8.18
N PRO A 191 14.41 -6.77 -8.10
CA PRO A 191 14.38 -7.72 -6.99
C PRO A 191 14.51 -6.96 -5.64
N ILE A 192 13.69 -7.36 -4.68
CA ILE A 192 13.83 -6.89 -3.29
C ILE A 192 15.04 -7.62 -2.71
N ASP A 193 16.02 -6.87 -2.20
CA ASP A 193 17.21 -7.43 -1.60
C ASP A 193 16.85 -8.24 -0.34
N PRO A 194 17.15 -9.54 -0.30
CA PRO A 194 16.90 -10.39 0.87
C PRO A 194 17.64 -9.93 2.15
N ALA A 195 18.74 -9.18 1.99
CA ALA A 195 19.45 -8.58 3.11
C ALA A 195 18.66 -7.42 3.74
N GLU A 196 17.80 -6.77 2.98
CA GLU A 196 16.97 -5.65 3.44
C GLU A 196 15.61 -6.13 3.96
N LEU A 197 14.93 -7.04 3.25
CA LEU A 197 13.61 -7.55 3.65
C LEU A 197 13.53 -9.06 3.52
N THR A 198 13.17 -9.74 4.61
CA THR A 198 12.81 -11.15 4.58
C THR A 198 11.36 -11.29 4.09
N LEU A 199 11.19 -11.83 2.89
CA LEU A 199 9.87 -12.05 2.32
C LEU A 199 9.19 -13.28 2.93
N THR A 200 7.90 -13.17 3.20
CA THR A 200 7.04 -14.30 3.61
C THR A 200 6.62 -15.12 2.41
N GLY A 201 6.48 -14.50 1.24
CA GLY A 201 6.13 -15.17 0.00
C GLY A 201 6.14 -14.22 -1.20
N THR A 202 6.03 -14.83 -2.37
CA THR A 202 5.92 -14.11 -3.65
C THR A 202 4.55 -14.36 -4.26
N LEU A 203 3.84 -13.27 -4.55
CA LEU A 203 2.58 -13.28 -5.26
C LEU A 203 2.85 -13.06 -6.75
N LYS A 204 2.42 -13.96 -7.60
CA LYS A 204 2.57 -13.81 -9.06
C LYS A 204 1.24 -13.52 -9.71
N VAL A 205 1.14 -12.36 -10.37
CA VAL A 205 -0.01 -11.99 -11.20
C VAL A 205 0.25 -12.49 -12.63
N ALA A 206 -0.52 -13.45 -13.09
CA ALA A 206 -0.47 -13.98 -14.43
C ALA A 206 -1.84 -14.52 -14.85
N HIS A 207 -2.16 -14.45 -16.13
CA HIS A 207 -3.42 -14.99 -16.68
C HIS A 207 -4.66 -14.56 -15.89
N LYS A 208 -4.68 -13.28 -15.45
CA LYS A 208 -5.76 -12.66 -14.63
C LYS A 208 -5.91 -13.22 -13.22
N ASN A 209 -5.07 -14.12 -12.80
CA ASN A 209 -5.07 -14.78 -11.49
C ASN A 209 -3.83 -14.39 -10.67
N ILE A 210 -3.88 -14.69 -9.37
CA ILE A 210 -2.75 -14.52 -8.44
C ILE A 210 -2.45 -15.86 -7.81
N THR A 211 -1.18 -16.24 -7.86
CA THR A 211 -0.67 -17.42 -7.15
C THR A 211 0.33 -17.00 -6.08
N LEU A 212 0.30 -17.66 -4.93
CA LEU A 212 1.28 -17.53 -3.87
C LEU A 212 2.31 -18.66 -3.99
N ASN A 213 3.60 -18.28 -4.03
CA ASN A 213 4.75 -19.18 -4.08
C ASN A 213 5.60 -18.98 -2.82
#